data_a0a042ae174c2caced1f095f1d97ec22
#
_entry.id   a0a042ae174c2caced1f095f1d97ec22
#
_cell.length_a   1.000
_cell.length_b   1.000
_cell.length_c   1.000
_cell.angle_alpha   90.00
_cell.angle_beta   90.00
_cell.angle_gamma   90.00
#
_symmetry.space_group_name_H-M   'P 1'
#
loop_
_entity.id
_entity.type
_entity.pdbx_description
1 polymer ?
#
loop_
_entity_poly.entity_id
_entity_poly.type
_entity_poly.pdbx_seq_one_letter_code
_entity_poly.pdbx_strand_id
1 'polypeptide(L)'
;MTIAAKAIATAVVFVSSVVPVRAAVADTDSLNEAVAVFVASNIKLSVDNALANLEKTGVNVDTAVVKRLILAELAKPYDATAHDAANSVIDRALTVRAVAESNDFLAAAAQRAGAQVLPDGLVIETLVAGTGASPAPESTVIFRYTGSLPDGTVFDSISESEEPLASLIGELTPGMTEAFPLLKAGGRYRLTIPSALAYGHEGVSGVIPPDCALQFVIDFIDIK
;
A
#
# COMPACT_ATOMS: atom_id res chain seq x y z
N MET A 1 14.66 7.22 -13.13
CA MET A 1 15.40 6.29 -12.22
C MET A 1 14.35 5.51 -11.46
N THR A 2 14.23 4.25 -11.77
CA THR A 2 13.18 3.34 -11.31
C THR A 2 13.15 3.29 -9.79
N ILE A 3 11.98 3.49 -9.20
CA ILE A 3 11.74 3.30 -7.76
C ILE A 3 12.10 1.86 -7.44
N ALA A 4 13.27 1.67 -6.82
CA ALA A 4 13.70 0.35 -6.39
C ALA A 4 12.81 -0.08 -5.23
N ALA A 5 11.90 -0.99 -5.50
CA ALA A 5 11.15 -1.71 -4.50
C ALA A 5 12.13 -2.31 -3.48
N LYS A 6 12.17 -1.75 -2.27
CA LYS A 6 12.68 -2.48 -1.12
C LYS A 6 11.65 -3.55 -0.79
N ALA A 7 11.73 -4.66 -1.54
CA ALA A 7 11.06 -5.88 -1.17
C ALA A 7 11.54 -6.26 0.23
N ILE A 8 10.65 -6.20 1.20
CA ILE A 8 10.81 -6.92 2.45
C ILE A 8 10.64 -8.39 2.08
N ALA A 9 11.76 -9.00 1.68
CA ALA A 9 11.84 -10.44 1.58
C ALA A 9 11.59 -10.99 2.98
N THR A 10 10.40 -11.54 3.19
CA THR A 10 10.15 -12.45 4.31
C THR A 10 11.09 -13.63 4.06
N ALA A 11 12.27 -13.56 4.68
CA ALA A 11 13.21 -14.63 4.68
C ALA A 11 12.55 -15.82 5.38
N VAL A 12 12.06 -16.75 4.60
CA VAL A 12 11.90 -18.13 5.05
C VAL A 12 13.32 -18.62 5.28
N VAL A 13 13.79 -18.46 6.50
CA VAL A 13 15.06 -19.05 6.93
C VAL A 13 14.87 -20.56 6.91
N PHE A 14 15.21 -21.18 5.80
CA PHE A 14 15.55 -22.58 5.79
C PHE A 14 16.85 -22.71 6.58
N VAL A 15 16.74 -22.99 7.87
CA VAL A 15 17.87 -23.47 8.65
C VAL A 15 18.17 -24.89 8.16
N SER A 16 19.00 -25.00 7.12
CA SER A 16 19.65 -26.24 6.77
C SER A 16 20.83 -26.48 7.72
N SER A 17 20.53 -26.78 8.98
CA SER A 17 21.46 -27.49 9.80
C SER A 17 21.19 -28.98 9.61
N VAL A 18 21.86 -29.55 8.62
CA VAL A 18 21.99 -30.99 8.50
C VAL A 18 22.90 -31.43 9.65
N VAL A 19 22.30 -31.69 10.81
CA VAL A 19 22.91 -32.51 11.83
C VAL A 19 22.69 -33.96 11.39
N PRO A 20 23.75 -34.78 11.22
CA PRO A 20 23.55 -36.17 10.94
C PRO A 20 23.04 -36.84 12.21
N VAL A 21 21.71 -36.91 12.35
CA VAL A 21 21.08 -37.76 13.38
C VAL A 21 21.17 -39.19 12.93
N ARG A 22 22.32 -39.81 13.21
CA ARG A 22 22.47 -41.24 13.24
C ARG A 22 22.45 -41.69 14.68
N ALA A 23 21.27 -41.67 15.28
CA ALA A 23 21.06 -42.34 16.56
C ALA A 23 19.58 -42.72 16.70
N ALA A 24 19.33 -44.01 16.86
CA ALA A 24 18.12 -44.62 17.35
C ALA A 24 16.81 -44.18 16.65
N VAL A 25 16.27 -45.02 15.79
CA VAL A 25 14.86 -44.99 15.41
C VAL A 25 14.06 -45.18 16.70
N ALA A 26 13.82 -44.10 17.42
CA ALA A 26 12.79 -44.04 18.41
C ALA A 26 11.48 -44.10 17.63
N ASP A 27 10.63 -45.00 18.04
CA ASP A 27 9.24 -45.22 17.71
C ASP A 27 8.68 -44.26 16.64
N THR A 28 8.34 -44.79 15.49
CA THR A 28 7.80 -44.06 14.33
C THR A 28 6.59 -43.19 14.72
N ASP A 29 5.83 -43.59 15.73
CA ASP A 29 4.66 -42.89 16.26
C ASP A 29 5.07 -41.61 16.99
N SER A 30 6.14 -41.65 17.76
CA SER A 30 6.69 -40.45 18.45
C SER A 30 7.21 -39.40 17.46
N LEU A 31 7.83 -39.81 16.34
CA LEU A 31 8.27 -38.92 15.29
C LEU A 31 7.08 -38.31 14.53
N ASN A 32 6.08 -39.12 14.20
CA ASN A 32 4.86 -38.65 13.53
C ASN A 32 4.10 -37.65 14.40
N GLU A 33 4.00 -37.89 15.71
CA GLU A 33 3.38 -36.97 16.66
C GLU A 33 4.17 -35.63 16.73
N ALA A 34 5.48 -35.67 16.84
CA ALA A 34 6.34 -34.50 16.86
C ALA A 34 6.22 -33.66 15.57
N VAL A 35 6.21 -34.34 14.42
CA VAL A 35 6.01 -33.66 13.12
C VAL A 35 4.63 -33.04 13.03
N ALA A 36 3.58 -33.76 13.46
CA ALA A 36 2.22 -33.24 13.47
C ALA A 36 2.09 -31.97 14.36
N VAL A 37 2.66 -32.02 15.57
CA VAL A 37 2.66 -30.85 16.49
C VAL A 37 3.43 -29.68 15.89
N PHE A 38 4.59 -29.90 15.29
CA PHE A 38 5.39 -28.86 14.62
C PHE A 38 4.62 -28.21 13.48
N VAL A 39 4.05 -28.99 12.58
CA VAL A 39 3.26 -28.50 11.44
C VAL A 39 2.03 -27.73 11.91
N ALA A 40 1.27 -28.31 12.87
CA ALA A 40 0.08 -27.66 13.42
C ALA A 40 0.40 -26.31 14.10
N SER A 41 1.52 -26.22 14.81
CA SER A 41 1.98 -25.00 15.47
C SER A 41 2.34 -23.91 14.47
N ASN A 42 3.01 -24.26 13.36
CA ASN A 42 3.35 -23.31 12.29
C ASN A 42 2.10 -22.84 11.54
N ILE A 43 1.17 -23.73 11.25
CA ILE A 43 -0.12 -23.36 10.63
C ILE A 43 -0.88 -22.41 11.55
N LYS A 44 -0.97 -22.73 12.85
CA LYS A 44 -1.65 -21.87 13.81
C LYS A 44 -1.05 -20.47 13.87
N LEU A 45 0.27 -20.36 13.94
CA LEU A 45 0.96 -19.07 13.95
C LEU A 45 0.70 -18.27 12.67
N SER A 46 0.73 -18.92 11.52
CA SER A 46 0.45 -18.29 10.23
C SER A 46 -0.99 -17.78 10.14
N VAL A 47 -1.95 -18.57 10.63
CA VAL A 47 -3.37 -18.20 10.68
C VAL A 47 -3.59 -17.02 11.63
N ASP A 48 -3.02 -17.05 12.83
CA ASP A 48 -3.18 -15.97 13.80
C ASP A 48 -2.56 -14.66 13.29
N ASN A 49 -1.42 -14.71 12.60
CA ASN A 49 -0.80 -13.56 11.96
C ASN A 49 -1.65 -13.01 10.80
N ALA A 50 -2.18 -13.89 9.95
CA ALA A 50 -3.04 -13.48 8.84
C ALA A 50 -4.33 -12.81 9.33
N LEU A 51 -4.97 -13.37 10.37
CA LEU A 51 -6.17 -12.79 10.98
C LEU A 51 -5.88 -11.42 11.62
N ALA A 52 -4.76 -11.29 12.35
CA ALA A 52 -4.35 -10.02 12.93
C ALA A 52 -4.06 -8.95 11.86
N ASN A 53 -3.53 -9.34 10.70
CA ASN A 53 -3.34 -8.43 9.57
C ASN A 53 -4.67 -8.02 8.94
N LEU A 54 -5.62 -8.95 8.77
CA LEU A 54 -6.97 -8.63 8.28
C LEU A 54 -7.69 -7.66 9.22
N GLU A 55 -7.59 -7.85 10.54
CA GLU A 55 -8.15 -6.90 11.51
C GLU A 55 -7.54 -5.50 11.37
N LYS A 56 -6.23 -5.38 11.16
CA LYS A 56 -5.55 -4.10 10.90
C LYS A 56 -6.04 -3.43 9.63
N THR A 57 -6.36 -4.22 8.60
CA THR A 57 -6.97 -3.69 7.37
C THR A 57 -8.45 -3.36 7.55
N GLY A 58 -9.04 -3.61 8.76
CA GLY A 58 -10.43 -3.35 9.14
C GLY A 58 -11.43 -4.25 8.40
N VAL A 59 -10.98 -5.31 7.75
CA VAL A 59 -11.85 -6.39 7.27
C VAL A 59 -12.36 -7.14 8.48
N ASN A 60 -13.62 -6.94 8.82
CA ASN A 60 -14.23 -7.59 9.98
C ASN A 60 -14.63 -9.02 9.61
N VAL A 61 -13.94 -10.00 10.16
CA VAL A 61 -14.25 -11.42 9.98
C VAL A 61 -14.48 -12.06 11.35
N ASP A 62 -15.44 -12.99 11.44
CA ASP A 62 -15.59 -13.82 12.63
C ASP A 62 -14.41 -14.81 12.69
N THR A 63 -13.43 -14.50 13.55
CA THR A 63 -12.21 -15.27 13.69
C THR A 63 -12.47 -16.73 14.13
N ALA A 64 -13.53 -16.97 14.92
CA ALA A 64 -13.90 -18.32 15.35
C ALA A 64 -14.46 -19.14 14.18
N VAL A 65 -15.28 -18.53 13.34
CA VAL A 65 -15.80 -19.15 12.11
C VAL A 65 -14.65 -19.42 11.14
N VAL A 66 -13.76 -18.46 10.92
CA VAL A 66 -12.61 -18.63 10.02
C VAL A 66 -11.70 -19.76 10.49
N LYS A 67 -11.34 -19.83 11.78
CA LYS A 67 -10.53 -20.92 12.34
C LYS A 67 -11.16 -22.30 12.13
N ARG A 68 -12.47 -22.41 12.35
CA ARG A 68 -13.21 -23.66 12.11
C ARG A 68 -13.20 -24.06 10.64
N LEU A 69 -13.38 -23.11 9.73
CA LEU A 69 -13.36 -23.37 8.28
C LEU A 69 -11.97 -23.79 7.81
N ILE A 70 -10.90 -23.17 8.34
CA ILE A 70 -9.52 -23.58 8.04
C ILE A 70 -9.28 -25.02 8.44
N LEU A 71 -9.69 -25.45 9.65
CA LEU A 71 -9.53 -26.84 10.07
C LEU A 71 -10.29 -27.83 9.16
N ALA A 72 -11.48 -27.45 8.70
CA ALA A 72 -12.26 -28.25 7.77
C ALA A 72 -11.61 -28.33 6.38
N GLU A 73 -10.98 -27.25 5.92
CA GLU A 73 -10.32 -27.18 4.62
C GLU A 73 -9.00 -27.94 4.61
N LEU A 74 -8.22 -27.88 5.70
CA LEU A 74 -6.97 -28.65 5.85
C LEU A 74 -7.17 -30.18 5.80
N ALA A 75 -8.39 -30.68 6.07
CA ALA A 75 -8.73 -32.08 5.95
C ALA A 75 -9.01 -32.53 4.50
N LYS A 76 -9.08 -31.60 3.54
CA LYS A 76 -9.33 -31.88 2.13
C LYS A 76 -8.02 -31.95 1.33
N PRO A 77 -8.00 -32.64 0.18
CA PRO A 77 -6.92 -32.50 -0.80
C PRO A 77 -6.80 -31.03 -1.26
N TYR A 78 -5.57 -30.61 -1.54
CA TYR A 78 -5.34 -29.27 -2.11
C TYR A 78 -6.07 -29.10 -3.44
N ASP A 79 -6.84 -28.02 -3.57
CA ASP A 79 -7.56 -27.64 -4.77
C ASP A 79 -7.12 -26.22 -5.19
N ALA A 80 -6.35 -26.15 -6.28
CA ALA A 80 -5.83 -24.89 -6.81
C ALA A 80 -6.98 -23.95 -7.27
N THR A 81 -8.05 -24.50 -7.82
CA THR A 81 -9.20 -23.71 -8.30
C THR A 81 -9.93 -23.06 -7.12
N ALA A 82 -10.11 -23.81 -6.02
CA ALA A 82 -10.71 -23.26 -4.79
C ALA A 82 -9.81 -22.20 -4.17
N HIS A 83 -8.49 -22.36 -4.21
CA HIS A 83 -7.52 -21.38 -3.74
C HIS A 83 -7.62 -20.06 -4.54
N ASP A 84 -7.61 -20.15 -5.87
CA ASP A 84 -7.71 -18.97 -6.76
C ASP A 84 -9.06 -18.26 -6.60
N ALA A 85 -10.15 -19.02 -6.44
CA ALA A 85 -11.46 -18.44 -6.18
C ALA A 85 -11.52 -17.70 -4.84
N ALA A 86 -10.90 -18.24 -3.78
CA ALA A 86 -10.83 -17.59 -2.48
C ALA A 86 -10.02 -16.29 -2.55
N ASN A 87 -8.86 -16.30 -3.22
CA ASN A 87 -8.06 -15.09 -3.44
C ASN A 87 -8.87 -14.01 -4.15
N SER A 88 -9.58 -14.37 -5.22
CA SER A 88 -10.43 -13.41 -5.98
C SER A 88 -11.53 -12.77 -5.13
N VAL A 89 -12.09 -13.50 -4.16
CA VAL A 89 -13.10 -12.95 -3.23
C VAL A 89 -12.45 -11.96 -2.26
N ILE A 90 -11.27 -12.31 -1.73
CA ILE A 90 -10.53 -11.44 -0.81
C ILE A 90 -10.11 -10.15 -1.52
N ASP A 91 -9.50 -10.26 -2.71
CA ASP A 91 -9.07 -9.11 -3.50
C ASP A 91 -10.23 -8.18 -3.81
N ARG A 92 -11.39 -8.75 -4.19
CA ARG A 92 -12.59 -7.95 -4.42
C ARG A 92 -13.06 -7.21 -3.17
N ALA A 93 -13.06 -7.87 -2.02
CA ALA A 93 -13.48 -7.25 -0.76
C ALA A 93 -12.53 -6.11 -0.37
N LEU A 94 -11.22 -6.30 -0.53
CA LEU A 94 -10.20 -5.27 -0.28
C LEU A 94 -10.34 -4.08 -1.24
N THR A 95 -10.59 -4.36 -2.53
CA THR A 95 -10.81 -3.32 -3.55
C THR A 95 -12.05 -2.48 -3.24
N VAL A 96 -13.20 -3.12 -2.94
CA VAL A 96 -14.44 -2.40 -2.61
C VAL A 96 -14.22 -1.48 -1.41
N ARG A 97 -13.50 -1.94 -0.42
CA ARG A 97 -13.18 -1.13 0.76
C ARG A 97 -12.24 0.03 0.41
N ALA A 98 -11.15 -0.23 -0.31
CA ALA A 98 -10.20 0.81 -0.72
C ALA A 98 -10.88 1.92 -1.53
N VAL A 99 -11.80 1.55 -2.44
CA VAL A 99 -12.62 2.50 -3.20
C VAL A 99 -13.51 3.34 -2.30
N ALA A 100 -14.18 2.73 -1.31
CA ALA A 100 -15.04 3.45 -0.38
C ALA A 100 -14.22 4.45 0.47
N GLU A 101 -13.11 4.01 1.07
CA GLU A 101 -12.19 4.86 1.85
C GLU A 101 -11.61 6.00 1.00
N SER A 102 -11.26 5.73 -0.26
CA SER A 102 -10.77 6.73 -1.21
C SER A 102 -11.83 7.79 -1.51
N ASN A 103 -13.08 7.37 -1.74
CA ASN A 103 -14.18 8.30 -2.00
C ASN A 103 -14.48 9.17 -0.79
N ASP A 104 -14.52 8.61 0.42
CA ASP A 104 -14.72 9.36 1.65
C ASP A 104 -13.57 10.35 1.90
N PHE A 105 -12.35 9.93 1.64
CA PHE A 105 -11.16 10.79 1.76
C PHE A 105 -11.19 11.97 0.79
N LEU A 106 -11.51 11.74 -0.48
CA LEU A 106 -11.69 12.77 -1.50
C LEU A 106 -12.82 13.73 -1.14
N ALA A 107 -13.97 13.20 -0.70
CA ALA A 107 -15.11 14.01 -0.28
C ALA A 107 -14.76 14.89 0.92
N ALA A 108 -14.02 14.38 1.90
CA ALA A 108 -13.54 15.14 3.04
C ALA A 108 -12.53 16.21 2.61
N ALA A 109 -11.62 15.90 1.68
CA ALA A 109 -10.67 16.87 1.14
C ALA A 109 -11.37 18.01 0.41
N ALA A 110 -12.37 17.71 -0.40
CA ALA A 110 -13.15 18.70 -1.14
C ALA A 110 -13.90 19.71 -0.25
N GLN A 111 -14.19 19.35 1.00
CA GLN A 111 -14.87 20.23 1.96
C GLN A 111 -13.94 21.08 2.82
N ARG A 112 -12.63 20.91 2.69
CA ARG A 112 -11.67 21.72 3.44
C ARG A 112 -11.69 23.18 2.96
N ALA A 113 -11.47 24.11 3.87
CA ALA A 113 -11.47 25.53 3.56
C ALA A 113 -10.38 25.86 2.53
N GLY A 114 -10.76 26.51 1.42
CA GLY A 114 -9.84 26.87 0.34
C GLY A 114 -9.49 25.72 -0.62
N ALA A 115 -10.14 24.57 -0.50
CA ALA A 115 -9.96 23.47 -1.46
C ALA A 115 -10.53 23.85 -2.83
N GLN A 116 -9.73 23.66 -3.86
CA GLN A 116 -10.13 23.74 -5.26
C GLN A 116 -10.29 22.30 -5.79
N VAL A 117 -11.48 21.97 -6.25
CA VAL A 117 -11.79 20.65 -6.82
C VAL A 117 -11.81 20.79 -8.34
N LEU A 118 -11.02 19.98 -9.03
CA LEU A 118 -11.01 19.91 -10.48
C LEU A 118 -12.08 18.93 -11.01
N PRO A 119 -12.46 19.00 -12.30
CA PRO A 119 -13.55 18.18 -12.86
C PRO A 119 -13.33 16.67 -12.77
N ASP A 120 -12.09 16.22 -12.71
CA ASP A 120 -11.67 14.81 -12.59
C ASP A 120 -11.53 14.34 -11.13
N GLY A 121 -11.84 15.23 -10.17
CA GLY A 121 -11.84 14.95 -8.74
C GLY A 121 -10.51 15.22 -8.03
N LEU A 122 -9.49 15.74 -8.73
CA LEU A 122 -8.27 16.21 -8.09
C LEU A 122 -8.60 17.39 -7.16
N VAL A 123 -8.14 17.34 -5.92
CA VAL A 123 -8.32 18.40 -4.94
C VAL A 123 -6.99 19.06 -4.63
N ILE A 124 -6.93 20.39 -4.79
CA ILE A 124 -5.76 21.21 -4.51
C ILE A 124 -6.07 22.16 -3.36
N GLU A 125 -5.24 22.11 -2.31
CA GLU A 125 -5.31 23.04 -1.19
C GLU A 125 -4.01 23.85 -1.13
N THR A 126 -4.11 25.18 -1.07
CA THR A 126 -2.96 26.06 -0.83
C THR A 126 -2.73 26.19 0.67
N LEU A 127 -1.67 25.56 1.19
CA LEU A 127 -1.27 25.66 2.60
C LEU A 127 -0.45 26.94 2.86
N VAL A 128 0.47 27.25 1.94
CA VAL A 128 1.24 28.50 1.90
C VAL A 128 1.26 28.97 0.46
N ALA A 129 0.83 30.21 0.24
CA ALA A 129 0.78 30.78 -1.10
C ALA A 129 2.19 31.03 -1.64
N GLY A 130 2.50 30.50 -2.82
CA GLY A 130 3.72 30.83 -3.55
C GLY A 130 3.64 32.21 -4.19
N THR A 131 4.77 32.87 -4.29
CA THR A 131 4.91 34.21 -4.91
C THR A 131 5.66 34.16 -6.26
N GLY A 132 6.23 33.01 -6.61
CA GLY A 132 6.93 32.79 -7.86
C GLY A 132 6.00 32.54 -9.05
N ALA A 133 6.58 32.19 -10.17
CA ALA A 133 5.84 31.86 -11.39
C ALA A 133 5.14 30.48 -11.27
N SER A 134 4.15 30.27 -12.11
CA SER A 134 3.60 28.94 -12.39
C SER A 134 4.37 28.31 -13.54
N PRO A 135 4.68 27.00 -13.51
CA PRO A 135 5.42 26.35 -14.56
C PRO A 135 4.54 26.09 -15.80
N ALA A 136 5.17 26.06 -16.97
CA ALA A 136 4.56 25.53 -18.17
C ALA A 136 4.53 23.98 -18.10
N PRO A 137 3.65 23.30 -18.86
CA PRO A 137 3.52 21.84 -18.81
C PRO A 137 4.83 21.06 -19.10
N GLU A 138 5.73 21.64 -19.89
CA GLU A 138 7.04 21.07 -20.26
C GLU A 138 8.19 21.50 -19.34
N SER A 139 7.91 22.24 -18.29
CA SER A 139 8.94 22.71 -17.35
C SER A 139 9.48 21.60 -16.48
N THR A 140 10.73 21.75 -16.06
CA THR A 140 11.29 20.99 -14.94
C THR A 140 10.95 21.71 -13.63
N VAL A 141 10.31 21.03 -12.70
CA VAL A 141 9.95 21.55 -11.37
C VAL A 141 10.88 20.98 -10.30
N ILE A 142 11.21 21.85 -9.33
CA ILE A 142 12.04 21.49 -8.17
C ILE A 142 11.16 21.54 -6.94
N PHE A 143 11.00 20.40 -6.27
CA PHE A 143 10.10 20.28 -5.12
C PHE A 143 10.51 19.19 -4.14
N ARG A 144 9.97 19.27 -2.93
CA ARG A 144 9.93 18.17 -1.95
C ARG A 144 8.51 17.74 -1.75
N TYR A 145 8.32 16.53 -1.27
CA TYR A 145 6.98 16.03 -0.99
C TYR A 145 6.95 15.00 0.12
N THR A 146 5.77 14.82 0.67
CA THR A 146 5.40 13.66 1.48
C THR A 146 4.15 13.06 0.89
N GLY A 147 4.22 11.80 0.46
CA GLY A 147 3.10 11.01 -0.05
C GLY A 147 2.53 10.11 1.05
N SER A 148 1.21 10.17 1.25
CA SER A 148 0.51 9.36 2.25
C SER A 148 -0.77 8.75 1.72
N LEU A 149 -1.14 7.59 2.31
CA LEU A 149 -2.43 6.94 2.12
C LEU A 149 -3.53 7.68 2.90
N PRO A 150 -4.83 7.35 2.68
CA PRO A 150 -5.95 7.96 3.40
C PRO A 150 -5.89 7.79 4.92
N ASP A 151 -5.28 6.72 5.42
CA ASP A 151 -5.08 6.45 6.85
C ASP A 151 -3.91 7.24 7.47
N GLY A 152 -3.19 8.03 6.65
CA GLY A 152 -2.02 8.81 7.05
C GLY A 152 -0.70 8.06 6.97
N THR A 153 -0.68 6.78 6.57
CA THR A 153 0.55 6.01 6.35
C THR A 153 1.39 6.68 5.27
N VAL A 154 2.60 7.10 5.60
CA VAL A 154 3.54 7.67 4.64
C VAL A 154 4.18 6.53 3.84
N PHE A 155 4.02 6.57 2.51
CA PHE A 155 4.60 5.57 1.62
C PHE A 155 5.86 6.07 0.90
N ASP A 156 6.02 7.39 0.76
CA ASP A 156 7.18 8.00 0.13
C ASP A 156 7.37 9.45 0.58
N SER A 157 8.62 9.93 0.67
CA SER A 157 8.90 11.32 1.01
C SER A 157 10.30 11.74 0.63
N ILE A 158 10.49 13.04 0.39
CA ILE A 158 11.78 13.72 0.30
C ILE A 158 11.79 14.81 1.37
N SER A 159 12.60 14.59 2.41
CA SER A 159 12.68 15.47 3.58
C SER A 159 13.50 16.75 3.29
N GLU A 160 13.44 17.70 4.22
CA GLU A 160 14.24 18.95 4.12
C GLU A 160 15.75 18.71 4.14
N SER A 161 16.21 17.61 4.72
CA SER A 161 17.64 17.25 4.78
C SER A 161 18.15 16.59 3.51
N GLU A 162 17.27 16.25 2.58
CA GLU A 162 17.61 15.59 1.32
C GLU A 162 17.61 16.61 0.17
N GLU A 163 18.31 16.27 -0.92
CA GLU A 163 18.26 17.05 -2.16
C GLU A 163 16.81 17.05 -2.70
N PRO A 164 16.26 18.20 -3.07
CA PRO A 164 14.92 18.25 -3.66
C PRO A 164 14.89 17.51 -5.01
N LEU A 165 13.74 16.93 -5.32
CA LEU A 165 13.51 16.30 -6.61
C LEU A 165 13.44 17.36 -7.71
N ALA A 166 14.18 17.17 -8.79
CA ALA A 166 14.02 17.89 -10.03
C ALA A 166 13.45 16.94 -11.09
N SER A 167 12.25 17.19 -11.59
CA SER A 167 11.57 16.32 -12.56
C SER A 167 10.84 17.14 -13.61
N LEU A 168 10.79 16.65 -14.84
CA LEU A 168 9.84 17.13 -15.84
C LEU A 168 8.42 16.86 -15.37
N ILE A 169 7.53 17.83 -15.54
CA ILE A 169 6.11 17.70 -15.13
C ILE A 169 5.49 16.45 -15.79
N GLY A 170 5.77 16.20 -17.06
CA GLY A 170 5.25 15.04 -17.78
C GLY A 170 5.76 13.66 -17.31
N GLU A 171 6.76 13.61 -16.44
CA GLU A 171 7.28 12.37 -15.84
C GLU A 171 6.64 12.05 -14.47
N LEU A 172 5.80 12.95 -13.96
CA LEU A 172 5.08 12.79 -12.71
C LEU A 172 3.79 11.99 -12.90
N THR A 173 3.12 11.66 -11.79
CA THR A 173 1.77 11.05 -11.89
C THR A 173 0.81 12.00 -12.60
N PRO A 174 -0.23 11.48 -13.28
CA PRO A 174 -1.19 12.32 -14.01
C PRO A 174 -1.76 13.46 -13.17
N GLY A 175 -2.13 13.21 -11.92
CA GLY A 175 -2.66 14.22 -11.00
C GLY A 175 -1.63 15.30 -10.64
N MET A 176 -0.35 14.95 -10.49
CA MET A 176 0.70 15.95 -10.30
C MET A 176 0.96 16.74 -11.57
N THR A 177 0.97 16.07 -12.73
CA THR A 177 1.13 16.71 -14.05
C THR A 177 0.07 17.78 -14.27
N GLU A 178 -1.16 17.51 -13.88
CA GLU A 178 -2.28 18.45 -13.98
C GLU A 178 -2.18 19.58 -12.93
N ALA A 179 -1.77 19.25 -11.70
CA ALA A 179 -1.71 20.22 -10.61
C ALA A 179 -0.61 21.28 -10.80
N PHE A 180 0.62 20.88 -11.15
CA PHE A 180 1.78 21.77 -11.14
C PHE A 180 1.59 23.07 -11.93
N PRO A 181 1.01 23.09 -13.14
CA PRO A 181 0.74 24.34 -13.87
C PRO A 181 -0.19 25.32 -13.14
N LEU A 182 -0.97 24.85 -12.17
CA LEU A 182 -1.86 25.68 -11.35
C LEU A 182 -1.19 26.20 -10.08
N LEU A 183 -0.01 25.67 -9.73
CA LEU A 183 0.74 26.05 -8.53
C LEU A 183 1.72 27.18 -8.84
N LYS A 184 2.19 27.85 -7.78
CA LYS A 184 3.24 28.87 -7.86
C LYS A 184 4.47 28.46 -7.07
N ALA A 185 5.65 28.68 -7.62
CA ALA A 185 6.90 28.41 -6.93
C ALA A 185 7.01 29.20 -5.61
N GLY A 186 7.70 28.63 -4.63
CA GLY A 186 7.79 29.15 -3.27
C GLY A 186 6.55 28.87 -2.40
N GLY A 187 5.61 28.06 -2.88
CA GLY A 187 4.39 27.72 -2.16
C GLY A 187 4.42 26.30 -1.57
N ARG A 188 3.51 26.05 -0.63
CA ARG A 188 3.24 24.73 -0.07
C ARG A 188 1.80 24.35 -0.34
N TYR A 189 1.61 23.15 -0.86
CA TYR A 189 0.32 22.69 -1.35
C TYR A 189 0.02 21.30 -0.86
N ARG A 190 -1.27 21.00 -0.72
CA ARG A 190 -1.75 19.64 -0.51
C ARG A 190 -2.57 19.23 -1.72
N LEU A 191 -2.18 18.14 -2.34
CA LEU A 191 -2.92 17.49 -3.42
C LEU A 191 -3.58 16.24 -2.87
N THR A 192 -4.89 16.08 -3.08
CA THR A 192 -5.57 14.81 -2.86
C THR A 192 -5.98 14.29 -4.23
N ILE A 193 -5.34 13.19 -4.63
CA ILE A 193 -5.35 12.68 -6.00
C ILE A 193 -6.18 11.41 -6.06
N PRO A 194 -7.26 11.35 -6.88
CA PRO A 194 -7.98 10.10 -7.15
C PRO A 194 -7.06 9.02 -7.70
N SER A 195 -7.34 7.77 -7.41
CA SER A 195 -6.52 6.65 -7.87
C SER A 195 -6.30 6.63 -9.38
N ALA A 196 -7.31 6.98 -10.17
CA ALA A 196 -7.22 7.05 -11.65
C ALA A 196 -6.17 8.05 -12.15
N LEU A 197 -5.83 9.06 -11.36
CA LEU A 197 -4.80 10.06 -11.66
C LEU A 197 -3.47 9.76 -10.93
N ALA A 198 -3.35 8.60 -10.30
CA ALA A 198 -2.17 8.12 -9.58
C ALA A 198 -1.78 6.71 -10.06
N TYR A 199 -1.96 5.68 -9.22
CA TYR A 199 -1.53 4.32 -9.53
C TYR A 199 -2.69 3.38 -9.93
N GLY A 200 -3.91 3.90 -10.04
CA GLY A 200 -5.08 3.21 -10.61
C GLY A 200 -5.45 1.93 -9.88
N HIS A 201 -6.02 1.01 -10.66
CA HIS A 201 -6.45 -0.31 -10.18
C HIS A 201 -5.29 -1.24 -9.82
N GLU A 202 -4.10 -1.02 -10.35
CA GLU A 202 -2.93 -1.86 -10.05
C GLU A 202 -2.29 -1.53 -8.71
N GLY A 203 -2.32 -0.25 -8.31
CA GLY A 203 -1.62 0.22 -7.13
C GLY A 203 -0.11 -0.01 -7.20
N VAL A 204 0.54 -0.20 -6.06
CA VAL A 204 1.95 -0.62 -5.92
C VAL A 204 2.02 -1.73 -4.90
N SER A 205 2.39 -2.94 -5.32
CA SER A 205 2.39 -4.14 -4.48
C SER A 205 3.09 -3.92 -3.14
N GLY A 206 2.39 -4.18 -2.04
CA GLY A 206 2.90 -4.03 -0.68
C GLY A 206 3.06 -2.60 -0.18
N VAL A 207 2.72 -1.58 -0.99
CA VAL A 207 2.92 -0.15 -0.66
C VAL A 207 1.64 0.65 -0.83
N ILE A 208 1.00 0.60 -2.00
CA ILE A 208 -0.22 1.35 -2.33
C ILE A 208 -1.29 0.35 -2.76
N PRO A 209 -2.41 0.26 -2.03
CA PRO A 209 -3.53 -0.61 -2.40
C PRO A 209 -4.10 -0.26 -3.78
N PRO A 210 -4.72 -1.23 -4.49
CA PRO A 210 -5.54 -0.95 -5.66
C PRO A 210 -6.62 0.10 -5.38
N ASP A 211 -6.89 0.94 -6.36
CA ASP A 211 -7.94 1.98 -6.33
C ASP A 211 -7.84 2.97 -5.16
N CYS A 212 -6.65 3.13 -4.59
CA CYS A 212 -6.40 3.98 -3.44
C CYS A 212 -6.15 5.44 -3.88
N ALA A 213 -6.92 6.38 -3.35
CA ALA A 213 -6.60 7.81 -3.45
C ALA A 213 -5.36 8.14 -2.62
N LEU A 214 -4.60 9.14 -3.04
CA LEU A 214 -3.35 9.51 -2.40
C LEU A 214 -3.38 10.98 -1.98
N GLN A 215 -2.65 11.30 -0.92
CA GLN A 215 -2.37 12.67 -0.55
C GLN A 215 -0.88 12.95 -0.72
N PHE A 216 -0.57 14.09 -1.33
CA PHE A 216 0.78 14.64 -1.36
C PHE A 216 0.79 16.02 -0.73
N VAL A 217 1.69 16.24 0.21
CA VAL A 217 2.06 17.59 0.66
C VAL A 217 3.33 17.96 -0.07
N ILE A 218 3.28 19.03 -0.85
CA ILE A 218 4.34 19.47 -1.78
C ILE A 218 4.89 20.81 -1.32
N ASP A 219 6.18 20.90 -1.11
CA ASP A 219 6.93 22.15 -1.02
C ASP A 219 7.49 22.45 -2.41
N PHE A 220 6.80 23.29 -3.17
CA PHE A 220 7.21 23.68 -4.53
C PHE A 220 8.25 24.79 -4.45
N ILE A 221 9.51 24.47 -4.77
CA ILE A 221 10.66 25.32 -4.53
C ILE A 221 10.91 26.25 -5.72
N ASP A 222 11.09 25.71 -6.93
CA ASP A 222 11.50 26.51 -8.11
C ASP A 222 11.16 25.78 -9.42
N ILE A 223 11.36 26.51 -10.52
CA ILE A 223 11.23 26.05 -11.91
C ILE A 223 12.60 26.17 -12.57
N LYS A 224 12.96 25.17 -13.37
CA LYS A 224 14.23 25.13 -14.09
C LYS A 224 13.99 25.14 -15.59
#